data_e4f3c2c7c347b36015dbab95690be5ef
#
_entry.id   e4f3c2c7c347b36015dbab95690be5ef
#
_cell.length_a   1.000
_cell.length_b   1.000
_cell.length_c   1.000
_cell.angle_alpha   90.00
_cell.angle_beta   90.00
_cell.angle_gamma   90.00
#
_symmetry.space_group_name_H-M   'P 1'
#
loop_
_entity.id
_entity.type
_entity.pdbx_description
1 polymer ?
#
loop_
_entity_poly.entity_id
_entity_poly.type
_entity_poly.pdbx_seq_one_letter_code
_entity_poly.pdbx_strand_id
1 'polypeptide(L)'
;MSKKSVQIGNYILTKIIGKGSFSNVYKACHIETKELYAMKVVSLTNLANKMIENIESEIKIMINIKHDNIVRLYETIKTDKHICLIIDYCDAEDLNKYIKKNGRISEKQTKIFMTQIASGLHYLHSLNLIHRDLKPHNILLSKNGNIKIADFGFVKDYTENSMFDTLCGSPIYMAPEILQHKKYDAKVDLWSIGIILYEMLSAEPPFMASNHIQLLKTIETTKFKFQKNIIISTDCINIIESLLVVNPVERISFDDFFNHPFFENYEFEKKEKVEEEIIEEIKKSAFIDFIDENYINEKDEKDEFDDLKNFSKKQNSKNLKDVEDTLNLQIHIEIVYRCASEIASLGNYKEEQRKYDESICLYNKALNHLQYAISICENILNKMKNSNVVFNDLYKHLQNKFKIFLNKSDYIYNILKLKNELHKKTVCAEKLIYDRALELSREASSYEILNEKSHAKMLYVWSYRLFQSLTIDEKPLTENDQKIIGQFMDKVKERIDDCER
;
A
#
# COMPACT_ATOMS: atom_id res chain seq x y z
N MET A 1 -45.66 -7.99 6.62
CA MET A 1 -44.64 -7.12 7.31
C MET A 1 -43.64 -6.72 6.26
N SER A 2 -43.67 -5.48 5.78
CA SER A 2 -42.66 -4.94 4.85
C SER A 2 -41.31 -4.93 5.55
N LYS A 3 -40.33 -5.69 5.04
CA LYS A 3 -38.93 -5.57 5.49
C LYS A 3 -38.52 -4.14 5.25
N LYS A 4 -38.27 -3.36 6.34
CA LYS A 4 -37.69 -2.03 6.26
C LYS A 4 -36.34 -2.18 5.57
N SER A 5 -36.22 -1.71 4.34
CA SER A 5 -34.94 -1.58 3.64
C SER A 5 -34.12 -0.50 4.38
N VAL A 6 -32.89 -0.81 4.71
CA VAL A 6 -31.96 0.15 5.34
C VAL A 6 -31.22 0.87 4.21
N GLN A 7 -31.25 2.19 4.23
CA GLN A 7 -30.51 3.03 3.31
C GLN A 7 -29.23 3.55 4.01
N ILE A 8 -28.09 3.46 3.33
CA ILE A 8 -26.81 4.03 3.75
C ILE A 8 -26.24 4.79 2.55
N GLY A 9 -26.09 6.11 2.68
CA GLY A 9 -25.73 6.97 1.55
C GLY A 9 -26.69 6.76 0.37
N ASN A 10 -26.12 6.55 -0.81
CA ASN A 10 -26.88 6.30 -2.07
C ASN A 10 -27.23 4.82 -2.28
N TYR A 11 -27.13 3.97 -1.26
CA TYR A 11 -27.34 2.52 -1.39
C TYR A 11 -28.47 2.00 -0.51
N ILE A 12 -29.28 1.11 -1.07
CA ILE A 12 -30.32 0.37 -0.35
C ILE A 12 -29.81 -1.04 -0.07
N LEU A 13 -29.69 -1.38 1.22
CA LEU A 13 -29.32 -2.71 1.67
C LEU A 13 -30.52 -3.66 1.56
N THR A 14 -30.29 -4.87 1.00
CA THR A 14 -31.37 -5.85 0.78
C THR A 14 -31.23 -7.08 1.66
N LYS A 15 -30.19 -7.89 1.48
CA LYS A 15 -29.96 -9.12 2.25
C LYS A 15 -28.51 -9.24 2.71
N ILE A 16 -28.30 -9.91 3.82
CA ILE A 16 -26.98 -10.33 4.27
C ILE A 16 -26.50 -11.44 3.35
N ILE A 17 -25.29 -11.30 2.82
CA ILE A 17 -24.61 -12.28 1.94
C ILE A 17 -23.35 -12.87 2.58
N GLY A 18 -22.82 -12.24 3.62
CA GLY A 18 -21.68 -12.72 4.38
C GLY A 18 -21.71 -12.21 5.82
N LYS A 19 -21.10 -12.97 6.75
CA LYS A 19 -20.91 -12.59 8.14
C LYS A 19 -19.47 -12.89 8.54
N GLY A 20 -18.77 -11.90 9.06
CA GLY A 20 -17.46 -12.00 9.69
C GLY A 20 -17.53 -11.66 11.18
N SER A 21 -16.43 -11.81 11.90
CA SER A 21 -16.35 -11.55 13.35
C SER A 21 -16.69 -10.11 13.72
N PHE A 22 -16.28 -9.14 12.91
CA PHE A 22 -16.48 -7.71 13.14
C PHE A 22 -17.20 -7.01 11.99
N SER A 23 -17.64 -7.74 10.97
CA SER A 23 -18.27 -7.19 9.79
C SER A 23 -19.41 -8.05 9.26
N ASN A 24 -20.39 -7.39 8.66
CA ASN A 24 -21.42 -8.05 7.88
C ASN A 24 -21.36 -7.53 6.45
N VAL A 25 -21.54 -8.44 5.48
CA VAL A 25 -21.60 -8.09 4.06
C VAL A 25 -23.04 -8.17 3.58
N TYR A 26 -23.51 -7.08 3.01
CA TYR A 26 -24.87 -6.95 2.49
C TYR A 26 -24.86 -6.83 0.97
N LYS A 27 -25.86 -7.38 0.32
CA LYS A 27 -26.17 -7.01 -1.05
C LYS A 27 -26.79 -5.62 -1.03
N ALA A 28 -26.23 -4.69 -1.80
CA ALA A 28 -26.65 -3.30 -1.90
C ALA A 28 -27.04 -2.96 -3.34
N CYS A 29 -27.99 -2.02 -3.51
CA CYS A 29 -28.42 -1.50 -4.79
C CYS A 29 -28.25 0.03 -4.77
N HIS A 30 -27.52 0.58 -5.71
CA HIS A 30 -27.39 2.02 -5.86
C HIS A 30 -28.73 2.63 -6.27
N ILE A 31 -29.12 3.74 -5.63
CA ILE A 31 -30.47 4.30 -5.77
C ILE A 31 -30.74 4.80 -7.19
N GLU A 32 -29.78 5.47 -7.81
CA GLU A 32 -29.93 6.08 -9.13
C GLU A 32 -29.64 5.08 -10.25
N THR A 33 -28.45 4.48 -10.26
CA THR A 33 -28.00 3.61 -11.36
C THR A 33 -28.65 2.23 -11.35
N LYS A 34 -29.24 1.80 -10.22
CA LYS A 34 -29.80 0.45 -9.99
C LYS A 34 -28.79 -0.68 -10.06
N GLU A 35 -27.50 -0.34 -10.14
CA GLU A 35 -26.42 -1.32 -10.12
C GLU A 35 -26.29 -2.00 -8.77
N LEU A 36 -25.77 -3.22 -8.81
CA LEU A 36 -25.63 -4.07 -7.63
C LEU A 36 -24.20 -4.08 -7.13
N TYR A 37 -24.07 -3.83 -5.85
CA TYR A 37 -22.81 -3.83 -5.10
C TYR A 37 -22.89 -4.76 -3.89
N ALA A 38 -21.77 -5.11 -3.32
CA ALA A 38 -21.68 -5.64 -1.97
C ALA A 38 -21.25 -4.49 -1.03
N MET A 39 -21.87 -4.38 0.15
CA MET A 39 -21.49 -3.43 1.17
C MET A 39 -20.99 -4.19 2.39
N LYS A 40 -19.68 -4.13 2.64
CA LYS A 40 -19.04 -4.68 3.85
C LYS A 40 -19.12 -3.61 4.95
N VAL A 41 -19.96 -3.85 5.95
CA VAL A 41 -20.18 -2.95 7.10
C VAL A 41 -19.34 -3.44 8.27
N VAL A 42 -18.30 -2.70 8.61
CA VAL A 42 -17.40 -2.97 9.74
C VAL A 42 -17.84 -2.14 10.93
N SER A 43 -18.09 -2.79 12.08
CA SER A 43 -18.41 -2.09 13.33
C SER A 43 -17.14 -1.59 14.00
N LEU A 44 -17.06 -0.30 14.31
CA LEU A 44 -15.98 0.32 15.06
C LEU A 44 -16.18 0.23 16.57
N THR A 45 -17.39 -0.17 17.00
CA THR A 45 -17.71 -0.32 18.44
C THR A 45 -16.89 -1.46 19.03
N ASN A 46 -16.13 -1.16 20.10
CA ASN A 46 -15.25 -2.12 20.80
C ASN A 46 -13.99 -2.57 20.02
N LEU A 47 -13.61 -1.90 18.94
CA LEU A 47 -12.31 -2.11 18.31
C LEU A 47 -11.24 -1.25 18.99
N ALA A 48 -10.06 -1.83 19.20
CA ALA A 48 -8.89 -1.06 19.63
C ALA A 48 -8.46 -0.09 18.50
N ASN A 49 -7.94 1.08 18.87
CA ASN A 49 -7.51 2.10 17.91
C ASN A 49 -6.55 1.53 16.84
N LYS A 50 -5.61 0.65 17.23
CA LYS A 50 -4.70 -0.02 16.32
C LYS A 50 -5.41 -0.88 15.25
N MET A 51 -6.57 -1.47 15.59
CA MET A 51 -7.37 -2.22 14.60
C MET A 51 -8.07 -1.29 13.62
N ILE A 52 -8.50 -0.12 14.07
CA ILE A 52 -9.11 0.91 13.22
C ILE A 52 -8.05 1.44 12.22
N GLU A 53 -6.85 1.75 12.70
CA GLU A 53 -5.72 2.17 11.85
C GLU A 53 -5.36 1.12 10.80
N ASN A 54 -5.36 -0.17 11.17
CA ASN A 54 -5.13 -1.26 10.23
C ASN A 54 -6.22 -1.30 9.13
N ILE A 55 -7.51 -1.12 9.51
CA ILE A 55 -8.62 -1.09 8.54
C ILE A 55 -8.48 0.12 7.61
N GLU A 56 -8.11 1.27 8.12
CA GLU A 56 -7.89 2.48 7.30
C GLU A 56 -6.71 2.30 6.34
N SER A 57 -5.64 1.64 6.78
CA SER A 57 -4.49 1.29 5.91
C SER A 57 -4.88 0.29 4.82
N GLU A 58 -5.70 -0.72 5.14
CA GLU A 58 -6.27 -1.66 4.17
C GLU A 58 -7.09 -0.93 3.10
N ILE A 59 -7.95 0.00 3.52
CA ILE A 59 -8.77 0.81 2.61
C ILE A 59 -7.89 1.61 1.64
N LYS A 60 -6.81 2.22 2.14
CA LYS A 60 -5.86 2.98 1.30
C LYS A 60 -5.21 2.11 0.21
N ILE A 61 -4.90 0.87 0.53
CA ILE A 61 -4.39 -0.09 -0.45
C ILE A 61 -5.48 -0.45 -1.45
N MET A 62 -6.67 -0.83 -0.97
CA MET A 62 -7.77 -1.32 -1.80
C MET A 62 -8.29 -0.29 -2.81
N ILE A 63 -8.30 1.01 -2.46
CA ILE A 63 -8.87 2.06 -3.32
C ILE A 63 -8.11 2.21 -4.64
N ASN A 64 -6.81 1.87 -4.62
CA ASN A 64 -5.92 1.96 -5.77
C ASN A 64 -5.85 0.65 -6.58
N ILE A 65 -6.45 -0.43 -6.10
CA ILE A 65 -6.43 -1.73 -6.79
C ILE A 65 -7.57 -1.79 -7.81
N LYS A 66 -7.21 -1.94 -9.09
CA LYS A 66 -8.15 -2.09 -10.20
C LYS A 66 -7.70 -3.22 -11.10
N HIS A 67 -8.33 -4.38 -10.97
CA HIS A 67 -8.04 -5.56 -11.77
C HIS A 67 -9.29 -6.45 -11.89
N ASP A 68 -9.50 -7.07 -13.03
CA ASP A 68 -10.69 -7.87 -13.31
C ASP A 68 -10.85 -9.06 -12.37
N ASN A 69 -9.76 -9.64 -11.93
CA ASN A 69 -9.75 -10.80 -11.04
C ASN A 69 -9.50 -10.44 -9.56
N ILE A 70 -9.70 -9.19 -9.19
CA ILE A 70 -9.64 -8.70 -7.81
C ILE A 70 -10.91 -7.94 -7.50
N VAL A 71 -11.43 -8.08 -6.27
CA VAL A 71 -12.60 -7.33 -5.80
C VAL A 71 -12.23 -5.85 -5.70
N ARG A 72 -12.89 -5.01 -6.48
CA ARG A 72 -12.68 -3.57 -6.49
C ARG A 72 -13.42 -2.89 -5.35
N LEU A 73 -12.80 -1.91 -4.71
CA LEU A 73 -13.42 -0.94 -3.83
C LEU A 73 -13.83 0.29 -4.64
N TYR A 74 -15.10 0.68 -4.58
CA TYR A 74 -15.65 1.84 -5.30
C TYR A 74 -15.75 3.07 -4.43
N GLU A 75 -16.20 2.89 -3.19
CA GLU A 75 -16.48 3.99 -2.27
C GLU A 75 -16.40 3.52 -0.82
N THR A 76 -16.09 4.43 0.09
CA THR A 76 -16.13 4.21 1.53
C THR A 76 -17.05 5.23 2.20
N ILE A 77 -17.96 4.76 3.06
CA ILE A 77 -18.82 5.63 3.86
C ILE A 77 -18.48 5.44 5.33
N LYS A 78 -17.93 6.47 5.96
CA LYS A 78 -17.54 6.45 7.38
C LYS A 78 -18.61 7.13 8.23
N THR A 79 -19.01 6.47 9.32
CA THR A 79 -19.88 7.01 10.36
C THR A 79 -19.17 6.87 11.71
N ASP A 80 -19.69 7.48 12.76
CA ASP A 80 -19.10 7.39 14.12
C ASP A 80 -18.96 5.94 14.63
N LYS A 81 -19.76 5.01 14.13
CA LYS A 81 -19.82 3.63 14.63
C LYS A 81 -19.47 2.57 13.59
N HIS A 82 -19.40 2.91 12.31
CA HIS A 82 -19.18 1.96 11.25
C HIS A 82 -18.34 2.54 10.11
N ILE A 83 -17.58 1.67 9.45
CA ILE A 83 -17.02 1.92 8.13
C ILE A 83 -17.74 0.98 7.16
N CYS A 84 -18.30 1.54 6.09
CA CYS A 84 -18.99 0.80 5.04
C CYS A 84 -18.13 0.84 3.78
N LEU A 85 -17.73 -0.32 3.26
CA LEU A 85 -16.96 -0.48 2.03
C LEU A 85 -17.90 -0.93 0.91
N ILE A 86 -18.00 -0.15 -0.14
CA ILE A 86 -18.80 -0.47 -1.33
C ILE A 86 -17.86 -1.16 -2.32
N ILE A 87 -18.10 -2.47 -2.54
CA ILE A 87 -17.23 -3.35 -3.32
C ILE A 87 -18.00 -4.10 -4.38
N ASP A 88 -17.29 -4.77 -5.28
CA ASP A 88 -17.90 -5.65 -6.30
C ASP A 88 -18.89 -6.63 -5.69
N TYR A 89 -20.03 -6.80 -6.36
CA TYR A 89 -20.99 -7.84 -6.05
C TYR A 89 -20.81 -9.04 -6.96
N CYS A 90 -20.26 -10.13 -6.42
CA CYS A 90 -20.20 -11.41 -7.11
C CYS A 90 -21.53 -12.14 -6.92
N ASP A 91 -22.21 -12.48 -8.02
CA ASP A 91 -23.59 -12.97 -8.03
C ASP A 91 -23.71 -14.50 -7.97
N ALA A 92 -22.56 -15.19 -7.84
CA ALA A 92 -22.47 -16.62 -7.57
C ALA A 92 -21.92 -16.88 -6.16
N GLU A 93 -21.46 -18.10 -5.91
CA GLU A 93 -20.90 -18.52 -4.62
C GLU A 93 -19.38 -18.38 -4.59
N ASP A 94 -18.76 -18.55 -3.41
CA ASP A 94 -17.30 -18.66 -3.28
C ASP A 94 -16.82 -20.06 -3.74
N LEU A 95 -15.53 -20.17 -4.07
CA LEU A 95 -14.91 -21.41 -4.58
C LEU A 95 -15.05 -22.58 -3.61
N ASN A 96 -15.04 -22.33 -2.28
CA ASN A 96 -15.24 -23.40 -1.29
C ASN A 96 -16.66 -24.00 -1.40
N LYS A 97 -17.69 -23.18 -1.54
CA LYS A 97 -19.07 -23.67 -1.75
C LYS A 97 -19.20 -24.36 -3.09
N TYR A 98 -18.53 -23.81 -4.12
CA TYR A 98 -18.52 -24.41 -5.44
C TYR A 98 -17.92 -25.82 -5.42
N ILE A 99 -16.76 -26.02 -4.75
CA ILE A 99 -16.12 -27.33 -4.60
C ILE A 99 -17.03 -28.28 -3.79
N LYS A 100 -17.57 -27.83 -2.65
CA LYS A 100 -18.46 -28.65 -1.83
C LYS A 100 -19.71 -29.13 -2.55
N LYS A 101 -20.25 -28.32 -3.44
CA LYS A 101 -21.47 -28.63 -4.19
C LYS A 101 -21.20 -29.56 -5.38
N ASN A 102 -20.11 -29.34 -6.09
CA ASN A 102 -19.83 -30.00 -7.36
C ASN A 102 -18.82 -31.15 -7.23
N GLY A 103 -18.16 -31.28 -6.06
CA GLY A 103 -17.05 -32.20 -5.88
C GLY A 103 -15.82 -31.74 -6.65
N ARG A 104 -15.07 -32.69 -7.19
CA ARG A 104 -13.85 -32.45 -7.96
C ARG A 104 -14.13 -31.65 -9.22
N ILE A 105 -13.29 -30.66 -9.47
CA ILE A 105 -13.33 -29.83 -10.67
C ILE A 105 -12.42 -30.49 -11.73
N SER A 106 -12.87 -30.54 -12.99
CA SER A 106 -12.03 -31.03 -14.09
C SER A 106 -10.77 -30.19 -14.26
N GLU A 107 -9.66 -30.80 -14.68
CA GLU A 107 -8.41 -30.06 -14.90
C GLU A 107 -8.60 -28.88 -15.86
N LYS A 108 -9.38 -29.07 -16.94
CA LYS A 108 -9.72 -27.99 -17.88
C LYS A 108 -10.37 -26.79 -17.19
N GLN A 109 -11.34 -27.00 -16.33
CA GLN A 109 -12.02 -25.92 -15.59
C GLN A 109 -11.11 -25.34 -14.51
N THR A 110 -10.33 -26.18 -13.85
CA THR A 110 -9.32 -25.77 -12.87
C THR A 110 -8.27 -24.87 -13.50
N LYS A 111 -7.79 -25.17 -14.71
CA LYS A 111 -6.86 -24.33 -15.47
C LYS A 111 -7.45 -22.94 -15.73
N ILE A 112 -8.73 -22.86 -16.14
CA ILE A 112 -9.41 -21.58 -16.36
C ILE A 112 -9.48 -20.76 -15.06
N PHE A 113 -9.83 -21.39 -13.95
CA PHE A 113 -9.92 -20.72 -12.66
C PHE A 113 -8.54 -20.29 -12.17
N MET A 114 -7.55 -21.17 -12.27
CA MET A 114 -6.17 -20.88 -11.84
C MET A 114 -5.53 -19.75 -12.65
N THR A 115 -5.79 -19.67 -13.95
CA THR A 115 -5.29 -18.58 -14.79
C THR A 115 -5.81 -17.23 -14.29
N GLN A 116 -7.09 -17.14 -13.94
CA GLN A 116 -7.67 -15.92 -13.40
C GLN A 116 -7.13 -15.57 -12.01
N ILE A 117 -6.96 -16.58 -11.13
CA ILE A 117 -6.34 -16.39 -9.81
C ILE A 117 -4.90 -15.91 -9.97
N ALA A 118 -4.13 -16.56 -10.87
CA ALA A 118 -2.75 -16.19 -11.15
C ALA A 118 -2.63 -14.76 -11.73
N SER A 119 -3.58 -14.35 -12.59
CA SER A 119 -3.64 -12.98 -13.12
C SER A 119 -3.82 -11.94 -12.00
N GLY A 120 -4.77 -12.17 -11.08
CA GLY A 120 -4.95 -11.30 -9.92
C GLY A 120 -3.73 -11.30 -8.98
N LEU A 121 -3.11 -12.48 -8.75
CA LEU A 121 -1.90 -12.59 -7.94
C LEU A 121 -0.70 -11.91 -8.59
N HIS A 122 -0.56 -12.01 -9.92
CA HIS A 122 0.48 -11.31 -10.69
C HIS A 122 0.36 -9.79 -10.50
N TYR A 123 -0.85 -9.26 -10.61
CA TYR A 123 -1.11 -7.84 -10.37
C TYR A 123 -0.75 -7.43 -8.93
N LEU A 124 -1.15 -8.19 -7.90
CA LEU A 124 -0.75 -7.90 -6.51
C LEU A 124 0.76 -7.95 -6.33
N HIS A 125 1.43 -8.95 -6.91
CA HIS A 125 2.87 -9.09 -6.82
C HIS A 125 3.61 -7.94 -7.51
N SER A 126 3.09 -7.44 -8.65
CA SER A 126 3.65 -6.26 -9.34
C SER A 126 3.60 -4.99 -8.48
N LEU A 127 2.62 -4.90 -7.58
CA LEU A 127 2.46 -3.83 -6.59
C LEU A 127 3.23 -4.07 -5.28
N ASN A 128 4.04 -5.13 -5.22
CA ASN A 128 4.70 -5.58 -3.99
C ASN A 128 3.72 -5.87 -2.82
N LEU A 129 2.52 -6.34 -3.13
CA LEU A 129 1.51 -6.70 -2.14
C LEU A 129 1.43 -8.21 -1.94
N ILE A 130 1.31 -8.62 -0.67
CA ILE A 130 1.12 -10.01 -0.25
C ILE A 130 -0.29 -10.15 0.32
N HIS A 131 -1.06 -11.13 -0.17
CA HIS A 131 -2.45 -11.35 0.26
C HIS A 131 -2.55 -12.01 1.63
N ARG A 132 -1.74 -13.05 1.91
CA ARG A 132 -1.58 -13.78 3.18
C ARG A 132 -2.78 -14.60 3.69
N ASP A 133 -3.94 -14.49 3.10
CA ASP A 133 -5.13 -15.29 3.45
C ASP A 133 -5.83 -15.84 2.19
N LEU A 134 -5.04 -16.30 1.21
CA LEU A 134 -5.59 -16.98 0.04
C LEU A 134 -6.19 -18.32 0.46
N LYS A 135 -7.46 -18.51 0.19
CA LYS A 135 -8.25 -19.72 0.45
C LYS A 135 -9.49 -19.74 -0.41
N PRO A 136 -10.13 -20.89 -0.65
CA PRO A 136 -11.31 -20.98 -1.49
C PRO A 136 -12.48 -20.09 -1.06
N HIS A 137 -12.59 -19.73 0.23
CA HIS A 137 -13.61 -18.81 0.72
C HIS A 137 -13.42 -17.36 0.23
N ASN A 138 -12.15 -16.98 -0.04
CA ASN A 138 -11.77 -15.63 -0.49
C ASN A 138 -11.65 -15.56 -2.02
N ILE A 139 -12.04 -16.62 -2.73
CA ILE A 139 -12.13 -16.65 -4.19
C ILE A 139 -13.60 -16.65 -4.55
N LEU A 140 -14.10 -15.50 -5.01
CA LEU A 140 -15.50 -15.31 -5.36
C LEU A 140 -15.73 -15.60 -6.84
N LEU A 141 -16.87 -16.21 -7.16
CA LEU A 141 -17.27 -16.51 -8.53
C LEU A 141 -18.43 -15.60 -8.95
N SER A 142 -18.47 -15.26 -10.22
CA SER A 142 -19.62 -14.67 -10.87
C SER A 142 -20.32 -15.73 -11.74
N LYS A 143 -21.58 -15.50 -12.09
CA LYS A 143 -22.34 -16.40 -12.98
C LYS A 143 -21.73 -16.55 -14.37
N ASN A 144 -20.95 -15.56 -14.79
CA ASN A 144 -20.23 -15.58 -16.07
C ASN A 144 -18.94 -16.44 -16.01
N GLY A 145 -18.62 -17.05 -14.86
CA GLY A 145 -17.41 -17.84 -14.66
C GLY A 145 -16.16 -17.01 -14.35
N ASN A 146 -16.33 -15.70 -14.14
CA ASN A 146 -15.21 -14.84 -13.71
C ASN A 146 -14.92 -15.05 -12.24
N ILE A 147 -13.64 -15.04 -11.90
CA ILE A 147 -13.12 -15.15 -10.53
C ILE A 147 -12.61 -13.80 -10.06
N LYS A 148 -12.86 -13.51 -8.77
CA LYS A 148 -12.31 -12.36 -8.09
C LYS A 148 -11.71 -12.76 -6.74
N ILE A 149 -10.46 -12.39 -6.51
CA ILE A 149 -9.80 -12.49 -5.21
C ILE A 149 -10.40 -11.43 -4.29
N ALA A 150 -10.80 -11.82 -3.09
CA ALA A 150 -11.50 -10.97 -2.12
C ALA A 150 -10.82 -11.04 -0.73
N ASP A 151 -11.23 -10.13 0.14
CA ASP A 151 -10.85 -10.05 1.56
C ASP A 151 -9.37 -9.70 1.81
N PHE A 152 -9.09 -8.42 1.69
CA PHE A 152 -7.77 -7.82 1.85
C PHE A 152 -7.41 -7.51 3.31
N GLY A 153 -8.16 -8.02 4.29
CA GLY A 153 -7.96 -7.77 5.73
C GLY A 153 -6.57 -8.11 6.28
N PHE A 154 -5.73 -8.74 5.47
CA PHE A 154 -4.38 -9.14 5.84
C PHE A 154 -3.32 -8.72 4.84
N VAL A 155 -3.69 -7.99 3.78
CA VAL A 155 -2.73 -7.51 2.78
C VAL A 155 -1.75 -6.54 3.42
N LYS A 156 -0.47 -6.68 3.11
CA LYS A 156 0.59 -5.74 3.49
C LYS A 156 1.56 -5.54 2.35
N ASP A 157 2.17 -4.35 2.35
CA ASP A 157 3.25 -4.02 1.44
C ASP A 157 4.50 -4.85 1.77
N TYR A 158 5.09 -5.45 0.74
CA TYR A 158 6.30 -6.28 0.82
C TYR A 158 7.56 -5.45 1.14
N THR A 159 7.56 -4.15 0.83
CA THR A 159 8.70 -3.24 1.04
C THR A 159 8.91 -2.87 2.50
N GLU A 160 7.89 -3.02 3.35
CA GLU A 160 8.08 -2.88 4.79
C GLU A 160 8.76 -4.14 5.33
N ASN A 161 10.00 -4.00 5.82
CA ASN A 161 10.78 -5.02 6.54
C ASN A 161 10.11 -5.47 7.86
N SER A 162 8.81 -5.68 7.85
CA SER A 162 8.05 -6.19 8.96
C SER A 162 8.09 -7.71 8.93
N MET A 163 8.95 -8.27 9.76
CA MET A 163 8.85 -9.67 10.15
C MET A 163 7.50 -9.88 10.82
N PHE A 164 6.63 -10.66 10.18
CA PHE A 164 5.27 -10.85 10.63
C PHE A 164 5.23 -11.93 11.73
N ASP A 165 4.96 -11.50 12.96
CA ASP A 165 4.78 -12.40 14.13
C ASP A 165 3.31 -12.81 14.34
N THR A 166 2.38 -12.43 13.44
CA THR A 166 0.96 -12.70 13.65
C THR A 166 0.48 -13.90 12.85
N LEU A 167 0.03 -14.94 13.57
CA LEU A 167 -0.71 -16.07 13.02
C LEU A 167 -2.07 -15.56 12.54
N CYS A 168 -2.24 -15.34 11.25
CA CYS A 168 -3.51 -14.93 10.64
C CYS A 168 -3.84 -15.82 9.45
N GLY A 169 -5.13 -16.10 9.24
CA GLY A 169 -5.65 -16.94 8.16
C GLY A 169 -6.15 -18.32 8.63
N SER A 170 -6.60 -19.14 7.67
CA SER A 170 -7.06 -20.51 7.92
C SER A 170 -5.88 -21.46 7.90
N PRO A 171 -5.58 -22.19 8.98
CA PRO A 171 -4.33 -22.98 9.13
C PRO A 171 -4.02 -23.92 7.97
N ILE A 172 -5.04 -24.50 7.34
CA ILE A 172 -4.89 -25.49 6.25
C ILE A 172 -4.17 -24.89 5.03
N TYR A 173 -4.35 -23.58 4.77
CA TYR A 173 -3.77 -22.89 3.62
C TYR A 173 -2.48 -22.13 3.96
N MET A 174 -2.11 -22.08 5.24
CA MET A 174 -0.89 -21.41 5.68
C MET A 174 0.36 -22.16 5.25
N ALA A 175 1.34 -21.41 4.78
CA ALA A 175 2.66 -21.95 4.47
C ALA A 175 3.37 -22.47 5.73
N PRO A 176 4.24 -23.50 5.61
CA PRO A 176 4.96 -24.08 6.75
C PRO A 176 5.73 -23.07 7.59
N GLU A 177 6.37 -22.09 6.95
CA GLU A 177 7.11 -21.01 7.60
C GLU A 177 6.21 -20.11 8.48
N ILE A 178 4.94 -19.89 8.09
CA ILE A 178 3.96 -19.19 8.94
C ILE A 178 3.58 -20.04 10.15
N LEU A 179 3.30 -21.33 9.94
CA LEU A 179 2.97 -22.26 11.04
C LEU A 179 4.13 -22.43 12.02
N GLN A 180 5.37 -22.26 11.58
CA GLN A 180 6.59 -22.30 12.38
C GLN A 180 6.94 -20.97 13.04
N HIS A 181 6.12 -19.92 12.89
CA HIS A 181 6.42 -18.55 13.35
C HIS A 181 7.77 -18.02 12.85
N LYS A 182 8.18 -18.39 11.65
CA LYS A 182 9.40 -17.90 11.01
C LYS A 182 9.10 -16.64 10.20
N LYS A 183 10.16 -15.91 9.88
CA LYS A 183 10.10 -14.84 8.89
C LYS A 183 9.71 -15.42 7.54
N TYR A 184 8.87 -14.72 6.80
CA TYR A 184 8.38 -15.17 5.52
C TYR A 184 8.31 -14.03 4.48
N ASP A 185 8.27 -14.40 3.23
CA ASP A 185 8.15 -13.51 2.07
C ASP A 185 6.83 -13.77 1.30
N ALA A 186 6.68 -13.17 0.13
CA ALA A 186 5.50 -13.31 -0.72
C ALA A 186 5.24 -14.75 -1.18
N LYS A 187 6.23 -15.66 -1.15
CA LYS A 187 6.06 -17.07 -1.54
C LYS A 187 5.06 -17.85 -0.68
N VAL A 188 4.60 -17.26 0.43
CA VAL A 188 3.50 -17.85 1.23
C VAL A 188 2.19 -17.90 0.43
N ASP A 189 1.94 -16.92 -0.46
CA ASP A 189 0.78 -16.94 -1.33
C ASP A 189 0.88 -18.06 -2.39
N LEU A 190 2.08 -18.35 -2.90
CA LEU A 190 2.30 -19.48 -3.82
C LEU A 190 2.02 -20.83 -3.15
N TRP A 191 2.38 -21.01 -1.87
CA TRP A 191 2.00 -22.20 -1.11
C TRP A 191 0.47 -22.34 -1.03
N SER A 192 -0.23 -21.25 -0.67
CA SER A 192 -1.71 -21.24 -0.58
C SER A 192 -2.36 -21.59 -1.92
N ILE A 193 -1.81 -21.07 -3.03
CA ILE A 193 -2.23 -21.42 -4.39
C ILE A 193 -2.05 -22.92 -4.67
N GLY A 194 -0.95 -23.51 -4.25
CA GLY A 194 -0.72 -24.96 -4.38
C GLY A 194 -1.77 -25.79 -3.67
N ILE A 195 -2.16 -25.40 -2.45
CA ILE A 195 -3.23 -26.06 -1.69
C ILE A 195 -4.58 -25.92 -2.41
N ILE A 196 -4.92 -24.71 -2.88
CA ILE A 196 -6.17 -24.43 -3.60
C ILE A 196 -6.25 -25.23 -4.91
N LEU A 197 -5.16 -25.27 -5.68
CA LEU A 197 -5.09 -26.02 -6.94
C LEU A 197 -5.31 -27.51 -6.70
N TYR A 198 -4.63 -28.08 -5.70
CA TYR A 198 -4.85 -29.47 -5.32
C TYR A 198 -6.31 -29.74 -4.91
N GLU A 199 -6.90 -28.88 -4.05
CA GLU A 199 -8.25 -29.02 -3.55
C GLU A 199 -9.29 -28.94 -4.66
N MET A 200 -9.12 -28.09 -5.67
CA MET A 200 -10.00 -28.06 -6.84
C MET A 200 -10.05 -29.42 -7.56
N LEU A 201 -8.90 -30.08 -7.70
CA LEU A 201 -8.76 -31.34 -8.43
C LEU A 201 -9.21 -32.57 -7.63
N SER A 202 -9.09 -32.52 -6.30
CA SER A 202 -9.35 -33.65 -5.39
C SER A 202 -10.64 -33.52 -4.58
N ALA A 203 -11.22 -32.31 -4.48
CA ALA A 203 -12.30 -31.88 -3.59
C ALA A 203 -11.92 -31.84 -2.09
N GLU A 204 -10.69 -32.14 -1.76
CA GLU A 204 -10.15 -32.10 -0.40
C GLU A 204 -8.73 -31.53 -0.41
N PRO A 205 -8.29 -30.79 0.61
CA PRO A 205 -6.92 -30.28 0.68
C PRO A 205 -5.90 -31.44 0.84
N PRO A 206 -4.64 -31.24 0.40
CA PRO A 206 -3.62 -32.29 0.41
C PRO A 206 -3.14 -32.68 1.82
N PHE A 207 -3.28 -31.78 2.77
CA PHE A 207 -2.86 -31.97 4.17
C PHE A 207 -4.01 -31.62 5.10
N MET A 208 -4.35 -32.54 5.99
CA MET A 208 -5.40 -32.37 6.99
C MET A 208 -4.89 -32.79 8.37
N ALA A 209 -5.27 -32.04 9.40
CA ALA A 209 -4.95 -32.38 10.78
C ALA A 209 -5.93 -31.68 11.74
N SER A 210 -6.00 -32.15 12.99
CA SER A 210 -6.90 -31.62 14.02
C SER A 210 -6.42 -30.28 14.63
N ASN A 211 -5.13 -29.96 14.49
CA ASN A 211 -4.53 -28.73 14.98
C ASN A 211 -3.30 -28.36 14.13
N HIS A 212 -2.83 -27.10 14.28
CA HIS A 212 -1.72 -26.57 13.47
C HIS A 212 -0.37 -27.26 13.70
N ILE A 213 -0.11 -27.80 14.91
CA ILE A 213 1.14 -28.54 15.20
C ILE A 213 1.15 -29.88 14.45
N GLN A 214 0.03 -30.59 14.47
CA GLN A 214 -0.11 -31.82 13.71
C GLN A 214 -0.11 -31.58 12.20
N LEU A 215 -0.72 -30.47 11.76
CA LEU A 215 -0.70 -30.06 10.36
C LEU A 215 0.72 -29.84 9.87
N LEU A 216 1.52 -29.08 10.62
CA LEU A 216 2.93 -28.84 10.28
C LEU A 216 3.70 -30.18 10.21
N LYS A 217 3.54 -31.06 11.18
CA LYS A 217 4.16 -32.37 11.15
C LYS A 217 3.73 -33.21 9.93
N THR A 218 2.44 -33.15 9.57
CA THR A 218 1.93 -33.86 8.39
C THR A 218 2.56 -33.29 7.10
N ILE A 219 2.65 -31.96 6.98
CA ILE A 219 3.30 -31.29 5.84
C ILE A 219 4.77 -31.71 5.71
N GLU A 220 5.52 -31.76 6.81
CA GLU A 220 6.95 -32.10 6.80
C GLU A 220 7.23 -33.58 6.54
N THR A 221 6.31 -34.50 6.92
CA THR A 221 6.56 -35.95 6.87
C THR A 221 5.81 -36.64 5.73
N THR A 222 4.79 -36.03 5.14
CA THR A 222 3.91 -36.70 4.19
C THR A 222 3.95 -36.01 2.84
N LYS A 223 4.29 -36.72 1.78
CA LYS A 223 4.09 -36.23 0.42
C LYS A 223 2.60 -36.36 0.05
N PHE A 224 2.04 -35.30 -0.57
CA PHE A 224 0.70 -35.39 -1.13
C PHE A 224 0.63 -36.46 -2.24
N LYS A 225 -0.53 -37.07 -2.39
CA LYS A 225 -0.78 -38.08 -3.44
C LYS A 225 -2.21 -37.92 -3.94
N PHE A 226 -2.37 -37.90 -5.25
CA PHE A 226 -3.68 -37.99 -5.84
C PHE A 226 -4.23 -39.42 -5.73
N GLN A 227 -5.54 -39.50 -5.58
CA GLN A 227 -6.24 -40.81 -5.63
C GLN A 227 -6.03 -41.43 -7.02
N LYS A 228 -5.90 -42.75 -7.09
CA LYS A 228 -5.58 -43.52 -8.33
C LYS A 228 -6.55 -43.29 -9.50
N ASN A 229 -7.76 -42.81 -9.23
CA ASN A 229 -8.80 -42.55 -10.23
C ASN A 229 -8.82 -41.09 -10.73
N ILE A 230 -7.84 -40.26 -10.36
CA ILE A 230 -7.71 -38.88 -10.84
C ILE A 230 -6.64 -38.88 -11.90
N ILE A 231 -7.03 -38.64 -13.14
CA ILE A 231 -6.13 -38.47 -14.28
C ILE A 231 -5.82 -36.97 -14.43
N ILE A 232 -4.54 -36.61 -14.31
CA ILE A 232 -4.06 -35.23 -14.33
C ILE A 232 -2.84 -35.18 -15.26
N SER A 233 -2.68 -34.09 -15.99
CA SER A 233 -1.51 -33.88 -16.86
C SER A 233 -0.20 -33.79 -16.05
N THR A 234 0.90 -34.06 -16.73
CA THR A 234 2.24 -33.93 -16.15
C THR A 234 2.54 -32.49 -15.73
N ASP A 235 2.09 -31.50 -16.49
CA ASP A 235 2.29 -30.09 -16.20
C ASP A 235 1.50 -29.64 -14.95
N CYS A 236 0.30 -30.19 -14.77
CA CYS A 236 -0.51 -29.92 -13.57
C CYS A 236 0.10 -30.58 -12.31
N ILE A 237 0.68 -31.76 -12.41
CA ILE A 237 1.41 -32.38 -11.31
C ILE A 237 2.67 -31.57 -10.99
N ASN A 238 3.44 -31.18 -12.00
CA ASN A 238 4.70 -30.47 -11.87
C ASN A 238 4.51 -29.11 -11.16
N ILE A 239 3.51 -28.32 -11.55
CA ILE A 239 3.24 -27.04 -10.91
C ILE A 239 2.84 -27.22 -9.44
N ILE A 240 2.03 -28.24 -9.09
CA ILE A 240 1.65 -28.52 -7.70
C ILE A 240 2.88 -28.93 -6.89
N GLU A 241 3.74 -29.80 -7.43
CA GLU A 241 4.97 -30.24 -6.77
C GLU A 241 5.93 -29.07 -6.52
N SER A 242 6.03 -28.12 -7.44
CA SER A 242 6.87 -26.93 -7.30
C SER A 242 6.30 -25.88 -6.35
N LEU A 243 4.98 -25.80 -6.20
CA LEU A 243 4.29 -24.91 -5.26
C LEU A 243 4.33 -25.44 -3.82
N LEU A 244 4.13 -26.76 -3.62
CA LEU A 244 4.05 -27.40 -2.31
C LEU A 244 5.42 -27.87 -1.78
N VAL A 245 6.45 -27.04 -1.96
CA VAL A 245 7.79 -27.24 -1.41
C VAL A 245 7.87 -26.61 -0.03
N VAL A 246 8.24 -27.41 0.99
CA VAL A 246 8.29 -26.96 2.41
C VAL A 246 9.30 -25.82 2.60
N ASN A 247 10.48 -25.95 2.00
CA ASN A 247 11.50 -24.91 2.05
C ASN A 247 11.17 -23.76 1.08
N PRO A 248 10.88 -22.53 1.57
CA PRO A 248 10.51 -21.42 0.70
C PRO A 248 11.64 -21.01 -0.29
N VAL A 249 12.90 -21.30 0.03
CA VAL A 249 14.02 -21.00 -0.88
C VAL A 249 13.98 -21.92 -2.12
N GLU A 250 13.59 -23.17 -1.94
CA GLU A 250 13.48 -24.17 -3.02
C GLU A 250 12.11 -24.13 -3.71
N ARG A 251 11.11 -23.50 -3.09
CA ARG A 251 9.77 -23.29 -3.68
C ARG A 251 9.90 -22.44 -4.92
N ILE A 252 9.11 -22.73 -5.96
CA ILE A 252 9.06 -22.01 -7.23
C ILE A 252 9.08 -20.48 -7.02
N SER A 253 9.79 -19.76 -7.89
CA SER A 253 9.73 -18.29 -7.91
C SER A 253 8.43 -17.80 -8.53
N PHE A 254 8.08 -16.51 -8.34
CA PHE A 254 6.93 -15.92 -9.02
C PHE A 254 7.11 -15.90 -10.53
N ASP A 255 8.31 -15.59 -11.01
CA ASP A 255 8.62 -15.56 -12.45
C ASP A 255 8.47 -16.97 -13.06
N ASP A 256 9.00 -18.01 -12.43
CA ASP A 256 8.84 -19.38 -12.89
C ASP A 256 7.40 -19.86 -12.81
N PHE A 257 6.63 -19.43 -11.79
CA PHE A 257 5.22 -19.75 -11.66
C PHE A 257 4.38 -19.15 -12.78
N PHE A 258 4.54 -17.87 -13.09
CA PHE A 258 3.78 -17.21 -14.15
C PHE A 258 4.18 -17.69 -15.56
N ASN A 259 5.41 -18.16 -15.74
CA ASN A 259 5.91 -18.73 -17.01
C ASN A 259 5.76 -20.26 -17.09
N HIS A 260 5.09 -20.89 -16.10
CA HIS A 260 5.00 -22.36 -16.06
C HIS A 260 4.15 -22.91 -17.22
N PRO A 261 4.52 -24.07 -17.84
CA PRO A 261 3.76 -24.69 -18.95
C PRO A 261 2.30 -24.97 -18.65
N PHE A 262 1.93 -25.10 -17.38
CA PHE A 262 0.53 -25.19 -16.94
C PHE A 262 -0.32 -24.04 -17.45
N PHE A 263 0.23 -22.84 -17.59
CA PHE A 263 -0.45 -21.65 -18.12
C PHE A 263 -0.23 -21.45 -19.63
N GLU A 264 0.18 -22.48 -20.35
CA GLU A 264 0.40 -22.42 -21.81
C GLU A 264 -0.75 -21.69 -22.53
N ASN A 265 -0.40 -20.78 -23.42
CA ASN A 265 -1.28 -19.86 -24.17
C ASN A 265 -1.91 -18.73 -23.35
N TYR A 266 -1.38 -18.41 -22.16
CA TYR A 266 -1.77 -17.22 -21.44
C TYR A 266 -0.56 -16.34 -21.16
N GLU A 267 -0.61 -15.09 -21.63
CA GLU A 267 0.41 -14.08 -21.35
C GLU A 267 -0.08 -13.19 -20.19
N PHE A 268 0.68 -13.19 -19.10
CA PHE A 268 0.45 -12.25 -18.01
C PHE A 268 0.97 -10.86 -18.41
N GLU A 269 0.29 -9.81 -18.01
CA GLU A 269 0.73 -8.44 -18.27
C GLU A 269 2.11 -8.21 -17.67
N LYS A 270 2.99 -7.53 -18.43
CA LYS A 270 4.32 -7.21 -17.93
C LYS A 270 4.23 -6.23 -16.76
N LYS A 271 5.06 -6.42 -15.74
CA LYS A 271 5.12 -5.59 -14.53
C LYS A 271 5.21 -4.09 -14.88
N GLU A 272 6.04 -3.73 -15.85
CA GLU A 272 6.22 -2.34 -16.32
C GLU A 272 4.91 -1.71 -16.83
N LYS A 273 4.10 -2.47 -17.57
CA LYS A 273 2.82 -1.97 -18.11
C LYS A 273 1.78 -1.74 -17.01
N VAL A 274 1.73 -2.63 -16.03
CA VAL A 274 0.83 -2.49 -14.86
C VAL A 274 1.23 -1.28 -14.03
N GLU A 275 2.53 -1.05 -13.81
CA GLU A 275 3.05 0.12 -13.10
C GLU A 275 2.74 1.43 -13.85
N GLU A 276 2.89 1.46 -15.19
CA GLU A 276 2.55 2.63 -16.01
C GLU A 276 1.06 2.96 -15.98
N GLU A 277 0.17 1.96 -16.10
CA GLU A 277 -1.29 2.16 -16.02
C GLU A 277 -1.72 2.69 -14.64
N ILE A 278 -1.11 2.19 -13.56
CA ILE A 278 -1.38 2.65 -12.20
C ILE A 278 -0.87 4.06 -11.99
N ILE A 279 0.33 4.39 -12.47
CA ILE A 279 0.88 5.74 -12.42
C ILE A 279 -0.03 6.71 -13.19
N GLU A 280 -0.56 6.31 -14.34
CA GLU A 280 -1.48 7.13 -15.13
C GLU A 280 -2.85 7.29 -14.47
N GLU A 281 -3.38 6.25 -13.80
CA GLU A 281 -4.61 6.32 -13.01
C GLU A 281 -4.46 7.13 -11.72
N ILE A 282 -3.33 6.97 -11.03
CA ILE A 282 -2.99 7.80 -9.86
C ILE A 282 -2.88 9.27 -10.27
N LYS A 283 -2.30 9.57 -11.44
CA LYS A 283 -2.28 10.92 -12.01
C LYS A 283 -3.69 11.45 -12.31
N LYS A 284 -4.58 10.61 -12.81
CA LYS A 284 -5.99 10.99 -13.09
C LYS A 284 -6.82 11.16 -11.81
N SER A 285 -6.61 10.32 -10.81
CA SER A 285 -7.31 10.37 -9.51
C SER A 285 -6.76 11.48 -8.62
N ALA A 286 -5.47 11.73 -8.64
CA ALA A 286 -4.83 12.82 -7.89
C ALA A 286 -5.35 14.21 -8.29
N PHE A 287 -5.94 14.36 -9.48
CA PHE A 287 -6.61 15.60 -9.88
C PHE A 287 -7.97 15.80 -9.17
N ILE A 288 -8.56 14.74 -8.61
CA ILE A 288 -9.82 14.79 -7.86
C ILE A 288 -9.55 14.78 -6.35
N ASP A 289 -8.49 14.11 -5.89
CA ASP A 289 -8.12 13.94 -4.47
C ASP A 289 -6.93 14.82 -4.04
N PHE A 290 -6.74 15.98 -4.67
CA PHE A 290 -5.62 16.92 -4.41
C PHE A 290 -5.53 17.42 -2.95
N ILE A 291 -6.37 16.91 -2.05
CA ILE A 291 -6.38 17.25 -0.63
C ILE A 291 -5.77 16.13 0.26
N ASP A 292 -5.58 14.91 -0.23
CA ASP A 292 -5.00 13.80 0.55
C ASP A 292 -3.94 13.01 -0.23
N GLU A 293 -2.67 13.27 0.12
CA GLU A 293 -1.44 12.47 -0.10
C GLU A 293 -0.76 12.50 -1.50
N ASN A 294 0.13 13.48 -1.65
CA ASN A 294 1.54 13.41 -2.13
C ASN A 294 1.98 12.33 -3.10
N TYR A 295 2.07 12.64 -4.38
CA TYR A 295 3.22 12.37 -5.25
C TYR A 295 3.12 13.27 -6.49
N ILE A 296 3.96 14.30 -6.61
CA ILE A 296 4.10 15.09 -7.85
C ILE A 296 5.43 14.70 -8.49
N ASN A 297 5.39 14.19 -9.72
CA ASN A 297 6.55 14.02 -10.60
C ASN A 297 7.00 15.38 -11.12
N GLU A 298 8.32 15.65 -11.16
CA GLU A 298 8.91 16.93 -11.65
C GLU A 298 8.55 17.32 -13.09
N LYS A 299 7.99 16.40 -13.90
CA LYS A 299 7.43 16.74 -15.22
C LYS A 299 6.19 17.63 -15.13
N ASP A 300 5.39 17.47 -14.08
CA ASP A 300 4.16 18.26 -13.89
C ASP A 300 4.48 19.69 -13.46
N GLU A 301 5.64 19.94 -12.83
CA GLU A 301 6.04 21.32 -12.46
C GLU A 301 6.30 22.24 -13.65
N LYS A 302 6.76 21.72 -14.79
CA LYS A 302 6.98 22.52 -16.00
C LYS A 302 5.68 22.76 -16.78
N ASP A 303 4.83 21.76 -16.90
CA ASP A 303 3.57 21.84 -17.65
C ASP A 303 2.50 22.63 -16.86
N GLU A 304 2.41 22.46 -15.53
CA GLU A 304 1.58 23.31 -14.66
C GLU A 304 2.06 24.76 -14.63
N PHE A 305 3.37 25.00 -14.67
CA PHE A 305 3.92 26.35 -14.72
C PHE A 305 3.56 27.08 -16.01
N ASP A 306 3.48 26.37 -17.13
CA ASP A 306 3.08 26.95 -18.42
C ASP A 306 1.56 27.08 -18.56
N ASP A 307 0.75 26.21 -17.98
CA ASP A 307 -0.70 26.32 -17.92
C ASP A 307 -1.15 27.44 -16.96
N LEU A 308 -0.50 27.63 -15.83
CA LEU A 308 -0.73 28.74 -14.90
C LEU A 308 -0.29 30.08 -15.48
N LYS A 309 0.79 30.14 -16.29
CA LYS A 309 1.16 31.33 -17.08
C LYS A 309 0.10 31.69 -18.13
N ASN A 310 -0.57 30.68 -18.70
CA ASN A 310 -1.64 30.90 -19.66
C ASN A 310 -2.96 31.36 -19.00
N PHE A 311 -3.21 30.93 -17.75
CA PHE A 311 -4.35 31.39 -16.94
C PHE A 311 -4.17 32.84 -16.47
N SER A 312 -2.94 33.24 -16.11
CA SER A 312 -2.62 34.61 -15.69
C SER A 312 -2.71 35.62 -16.83
N LYS A 313 -2.51 35.20 -18.09
CA LYS A 313 -2.68 36.08 -19.27
C LYS A 313 -4.14 36.45 -19.58
N LYS A 314 -5.11 35.79 -18.94
CA LYS A 314 -6.56 36.09 -19.12
C LYS A 314 -7.16 36.99 -18.05
N GLN A 315 -6.42 37.38 -17.02
CA GLN A 315 -6.87 38.36 -16.02
C GLN A 315 -6.03 39.64 -16.08
N ASN A 316 -6.74 40.76 -16.13
CA ASN A 316 -6.25 42.12 -16.36
C ASN A 316 -5.00 42.54 -15.56
N SER A 317 -4.15 43.27 -16.22
CA SER A 317 -2.78 43.73 -16.02
C SER A 317 -2.42 44.56 -14.76
N LYS A 318 -3.13 44.46 -13.64
CA LYS A 318 -2.76 45.14 -12.38
C LYS A 318 -2.38 44.24 -11.18
N ASN A 319 -2.56 42.93 -11.27
CA ASN A 319 -2.32 41.99 -10.15
C ASN A 319 -1.30 40.90 -10.45
N LEU A 320 -0.54 40.96 -11.53
CA LEU A 320 0.37 39.86 -11.94
C LEU A 320 1.48 39.58 -10.91
N LYS A 321 2.05 40.63 -10.34
CA LYS A 321 3.15 40.49 -9.36
C LYS A 321 2.70 39.87 -8.04
N ASP A 322 1.51 40.22 -7.57
CA ASP A 322 0.94 39.67 -6.33
C ASP A 322 0.52 38.18 -6.50
N VAL A 323 0.12 37.77 -7.70
CA VAL A 323 -0.24 36.37 -8.01
C VAL A 323 1.01 35.51 -8.14
N GLU A 324 2.06 36.00 -8.80
CA GLU A 324 3.35 35.32 -8.93
C GLU A 324 4.05 35.15 -7.58
N ASP A 325 4.03 36.17 -6.73
CA ASP A 325 4.56 36.09 -5.35
C ASP A 325 3.77 35.10 -4.48
N THR A 326 2.44 35.02 -4.68
CA THR A 326 1.59 34.09 -3.94
C THR A 326 1.81 32.63 -4.36
N LEU A 327 1.99 32.37 -5.66
CA LEU A 327 2.30 31.06 -6.21
C LEU A 327 3.68 30.58 -5.74
N ASN A 328 4.68 31.44 -5.78
CA ASN A 328 6.02 31.13 -5.29
C ASN A 328 6.02 30.77 -3.79
N LEU A 329 5.20 31.45 -2.98
CA LEU A 329 5.03 31.14 -1.57
C LEU A 329 4.32 29.80 -1.35
N GLN A 330 3.33 29.46 -2.18
CA GLN A 330 2.66 28.15 -2.11
C GLN A 330 3.64 27.02 -2.41
N ILE A 331 4.42 27.14 -3.49
CA ILE A 331 5.47 26.16 -3.84
C ILE A 331 6.50 26.04 -2.70
N HIS A 332 6.90 27.15 -2.11
CA HIS A 332 7.84 27.12 -1.00
C HIS A 332 7.29 26.40 0.23
N ILE A 333 6.03 26.64 0.61
CA ILE A 333 5.35 25.94 1.72
C ILE A 333 5.31 24.43 1.45
N GLU A 334 5.02 24.04 0.23
CA GLU A 334 4.93 22.64 -0.17
C GLU A 334 6.29 21.95 -0.10
N ILE A 335 7.37 22.60 -0.55
CA ILE A 335 8.73 22.09 -0.41
C ILE A 335 9.07 21.88 1.07
N VAL A 336 8.79 22.87 1.93
CA VAL A 336 9.05 22.75 3.38
C VAL A 336 8.29 21.61 4.01
N TYR A 337 7.01 21.44 3.63
CA TYR A 337 6.17 20.34 4.08
C TYR A 337 6.72 18.97 3.67
N ARG A 338 7.14 18.81 2.41
CA ARG A 338 7.76 17.57 1.92
C ARG A 338 9.04 17.24 2.68
N CYS A 339 9.90 18.24 2.88
CA CYS A 339 11.11 18.07 3.69
C CYS A 339 10.79 17.62 5.12
N ALA A 340 9.80 18.20 5.77
CA ALA A 340 9.34 17.79 7.10
C ALA A 340 8.86 16.34 7.12
N SER A 341 8.13 15.91 6.10
CA SER A 341 7.62 14.55 5.97
C SER A 341 8.74 13.52 5.82
N GLU A 342 9.76 13.80 5.01
CA GLU A 342 10.93 12.92 4.85
C GLU A 342 11.75 12.81 6.13
N ILE A 343 11.94 13.92 6.86
CA ILE A 343 12.62 13.91 8.16
C ILE A 343 11.82 13.06 9.17
N ALA A 344 10.50 13.18 9.20
CA ALA A 344 9.65 12.38 10.07
C ALA A 344 9.69 10.88 9.70
N SER A 345 9.77 10.55 8.42
CA SER A 345 9.94 9.16 7.94
C SER A 345 11.27 8.58 8.43
N LEU A 346 12.36 9.37 8.39
CA LEU A 346 13.63 8.97 8.98
C LEU A 346 13.53 8.81 10.51
N GLY A 347 12.72 9.63 11.17
CA GLY A 347 12.41 9.51 12.60
C GLY A 347 11.72 8.17 12.92
N ASN A 348 10.73 7.76 12.13
CA ASN A 348 10.09 6.44 12.23
C ASN A 348 11.10 5.30 12.07
N TYR A 349 11.95 5.36 11.05
CA TYR A 349 12.98 4.35 10.82
C TYR A 349 13.95 4.21 12.00
N LYS A 350 14.33 5.33 12.65
CA LYS A 350 15.18 5.31 13.85
C LYS A 350 14.46 4.73 15.07
N GLU A 351 13.16 5.00 15.21
CA GLU A 351 12.32 4.41 16.27
C GLU A 351 12.23 2.89 16.14
N GLU A 352 12.03 2.37 14.93
CA GLU A 352 12.00 0.94 14.64
C GLU A 352 13.33 0.25 15.04
N GLN A 353 14.44 0.94 14.85
CA GLN A 353 15.75 0.52 15.34
C GLN A 353 15.94 0.68 16.86
N ARG A 354 14.91 1.13 17.59
CA ARG A 354 14.93 1.45 19.03
C ARG A 354 15.94 2.56 19.40
N LYS A 355 16.32 3.41 18.44
CA LYS A 355 17.18 4.58 18.63
C LYS A 355 16.32 5.81 18.92
N TYR A 356 15.68 5.79 20.08
CA TYR A 356 14.65 6.78 20.44
C TYR A 356 15.21 8.20 20.60
N ASP A 357 16.49 8.36 20.99
CA ASP A 357 17.20 9.63 21.05
C ASP A 357 17.41 10.24 19.65
N GLU A 358 17.78 9.43 18.67
CA GLU A 358 17.87 9.84 17.26
C GLU A 358 16.47 10.17 16.70
N SER A 359 15.49 9.34 16.98
CA SER A 359 14.12 9.49 16.50
C SER A 359 13.46 10.78 17.01
N ILE A 360 13.52 11.08 18.30
CA ILE A 360 12.92 12.31 18.86
C ILE A 360 13.60 13.56 18.29
N CYS A 361 14.91 13.51 18.06
CA CYS A 361 15.66 14.62 17.48
C CYS A 361 15.15 14.94 16.05
N LEU A 362 14.89 13.92 15.24
CA LEU A 362 14.34 14.04 13.89
C LEU A 362 12.89 14.55 13.90
N TYR A 363 12.04 14.03 14.79
CA TYR A 363 10.65 14.54 14.91
C TYR A 363 10.61 16.00 15.33
N ASN A 364 11.46 16.43 16.27
CA ASN A 364 11.55 17.84 16.64
C ASN A 364 12.01 18.72 15.47
N LYS A 365 12.92 18.22 14.63
CA LYS A 365 13.34 18.90 13.40
C LYS A 365 12.21 19.02 12.39
N ALA A 366 11.45 17.95 12.17
CA ALA A 366 10.26 17.96 11.29
C ALA A 366 9.20 18.93 11.79
N LEU A 367 8.96 19.00 13.11
CA LEU A 367 8.04 19.95 13.73
C LEU A 367 8.46 21.40 13.50
N ASN A 368 9.77 21.72 13.58
CA ASN A 368 10.27 23.06 13.29
C ASN A 368 9.99 23.48 11.83
N HIS A 369 10.17 22.56 10.86
CA HIS A 369 9.85 22.84 9.46
C HIS A 369 8.34 23.05 9.26
N LEU A 370 7.48 22.23 9.88
CA LEU A 370 6.02 22.43 9.81
C LEU A 370 5.59 23.73 10.45
N GLN A 371 6.17 24.10 11.59
CA GLN A 371 5.88 25.39 12.26
C GLN A 371 6.23 26.58 11.35
N TYR A 372 7.36 26.49 10.64
CA TYR A 372 7.77 27.49 9.66
C TYR A 372 6.78 27.58 8.49
N ALA A 373 6.36 26.45 7.91
CA ALA A 373 5.37 26.41 6.85
C ALA A 373 4.01 26.98 7.30
N ILE A 374 3.56 26.64 8.53
CA ILE A 374 2.33 27.18 9.14
C ILE A 374 2.42 28.71 9.27
N SER A 375 3.55 29.24 9.74
CA SER A 375 3.73 30.68 9.92
C SER A 375 3.65 31.45 8.60
N ILE A 376 4.17 30.89 7.51
CA ILE A 376 4.03 31.48 6.16
C ILE A 376 2.56 31.48 5.74
N CYS A 377 1.82 30.38 5.92
CA CYS A 377 0.40 30.30 5.61
C CYS A 377 -0.42 31.35 6.38
N GLU A 378 -0.17 31.49 7.69
CA GLU A 378 -0.84 32.50 8.55
C GLU A 378 -0.59 33.91 8.04
N ASN A 379 0.65 34.25 7.69
CA ASN A 379 0.98 35.55 7.15
C ASN A 379 0.24 35.85 5.82
N ILE A 380 0.09 34.84 4.95
CA ILE A 380 -0.65 34.98 3.68
C ILE A 380 -2.14 35.15 3.96
N LEU A 381 -2.73 34.32 4.81
CA LEU A 381 -4.15 34.37 5.16
C LEU A 381 -4.54 35.70 5.81
N ASN A 382 -3.68 36.24 6.68
CA ASN A 382 -3.88 37.56 7.30
C ASN A 382 -3.85 38.69 6.24
N LYS A 383 -2.93 38.63 5.27
CA LYS A 383 -2.88 39.59 4.16
C LYS A 383 -4.09 39.51 3.24
N MET A 384 -4.61 38.30 3.01
CA MET A 384 -5.77 38.04 2.13
C MET A 384 -7.12 38.12 2.85
N LYS A 385 -7.18 38.57 4.12
CA LYS A 385 -8.41 38.66 4.93
C LYS A 385 -9.18 37.33 5.01
N ASN A 386 -8.47 36.21 5.08
CA ASN A 386 -9.02 34.85 5.15
C ASN A 386 -9.94 34.43 3.99
N SER A 387 -9.84 35.07 2.82
CA SER A 387 -10.74 34.83 1.68
C SER A 387 -10.21 33.76 0.69
N ASN A 388 -8.99 33.23 0.89
CA ASN A 388 -8.39 32.25 -0.03
C ASN A 388 -8.62 30.81 0.48
N VAL A 389 -9.48 30.08 -0.22
CA VAL A 389 -9.87 28.68 0.14
C VAL A 389 -8.65 27.75 0.11
N VAL A 390 -7.79 27.87 -0.91
CA VAL A 390 -6.61 26.99 -1.08
C VAL A 390 -5.64 27.08 0.12
N PHE A 391 -5.30 28.31 0.54
CA PHE A 391 -4.42 28.51 1.68
C PHE A 391 -5.07 28.13 3.01
N ASN A 392 -6.39 28.25 3.15
CA ASN A 392 -7.11 27.78 4.32
C ASN A 392 -7.05 26.25 4.46
N ASP A 393 -7.20 25.53 3.36
CA ASP A 393 -7.16 24.07 3.37
C ASP A 393 -5.72 23.58 3.58
N LEU A 394 -4.73 24.19 2.93
CA LEU A 394 -3.32 23.93 3.17
C LEU A 394 -2.93 24.19 4.64
N TYR A 395 -3.38 25.30 5.22
CA TYR A 395 -3.15 25.64 6.63
C TYR A 395 -3.70 24.57 7.58
N LYS A 396 -4.96 24.14 7.38
CA LYS A 396 -5.57 23.06 8.16
C LYS A 396 -4.80 21.74 8.01
N HIS A 397 -4.37 21.42 6.80
CA HIS A 397 -3.58 20.23 6.54
C HIS A 397 -2.25 20.25 7.32
N LEU A 398 -1.50 21.35 7.23
CA LEU A 398 -0.24 21.53 7.97
C LEU A 398 -0.44 21.44 9.49
N GLN A 399 -1.50 22.05 10.03
CA GLN A 399 -1.83 21.98 11.46
C GLN A 399 -2.13 20.53 11.89
N ASN A 400 -2.83 19.77 11.04
CA ASN A 400 -3.15 18.37 11.33
C ASN A 400 -1.89 17.50 11.35
N LYS A 401 -1.00 17.68 10.37
CA LYS A 401 0.30 16.99 10.33
C LYS A 401 1.20 17.39 11.52
N PHE A 402 1.24 18.66 11.88
CA PHE A 402 1.96 19.12 13.07
C PHE A 402 1.49 18.41 14.33
N LYS A 403 0.18 18.27 14.52
CA LYS A 403 -0.41 17.56 15.65
C LYS A 403 -0.02 16.07 15.67
N ILE A 404 0.00 15.43 14.51
CA ILE A 404 0.42 14.01 14.37
C ILE A 404 1.88 13.85 14.78
N PHE A 405 2.79 14.69 14.28
CA PHE A 405 4.21 14.62 14.61
C PHE A 405 4.49 14.98 16.07
N LEU A 406 3.74 15.94 16.64
CA LEU A 406 3.83 16.30 18.05
C LEU A 406 3.44 15.12 18.94
N ASN A 407 2.31 14.46 18.67
CA ASN A 407 1.88 13.28 19.43
C ASN A 407 2.93 12.15 19.37
N LYS A 408 3.59 12.00 18.23
CA LYS A 408 4.63 11.00 18.04
C LYS A 408 5.91 11.37 18.83
N SER A 409 6.32 12.63 18.79
CA SER A 409 7.44 13.14 19.59
C SER A 409 7.19 12.95 21.08
N ASP A 410 6.00 13.28 21.57
CA ASP A 410 5.58 13.10 22.97
C ASP A 410 5.58 11.62 23.40
N TYR A 411 5.13 10.73 22.52
CA TYR A 411 5.19 9.29 22.76
C TYR A 411 6.63 8.82 22.97
N ILE A 412 7.55 9.22 22.08
CA ILE A 412 8.96 8.84 22.14
C ILE A 412 9.64 9.46 23.37
N TYR A 413 9.32 10.73 23.69
CA TYR A 413 9.77 11.40 24.90
C TYR A 413 9.41 10.61 26.16
N ASN A 414 8.17 10.12 26.25
CA ASN A 414 7.73 9.33 27.39
C ASN A 414 8.46 7.99 27.50
N ILE A 415 8.82 7.34 26.38
CA ILE A 415 9.65 6.14 26.38
C ILE A 415 11.05 6.45 26.94
N LEU A 416 11.70 7.53 26.47
CA LEU A 416 13.02 7.94 26.94
C LEU A 416 13.00 8.30 28.43
N LYS A 417 11.94 8.96 28.89
CA LYS A 417 11.73 9.28 30.30
C LYS A 417 11.63 8.04 31.16
N LEU A 418 10.85 7.04 30.74
CA LEU A 418 10.69 5.75 31.44
C LEU A 418 12.01 4.97 31.50
N LYS A 419 12.88 5.11 30.48
CA LYS A 419 14.18 4.44 30.42
C LYS A 419 15.32 5.18 31.12
N ASN A 420 15.06 6.37 31.67
CA ASN A 420 16.10 7.27 32.22
C ASN A 420 17.23 7.61 31.22
N GLU A 421 16.88 7.72 29.93
CA GLU A 421 17.84 7.95 28.83
C GLU A 421 17.84 9.39 28.31
N LEU A 422 17.05 10.28 28.88
CA LEU A 422 16.84 11.68 28.44
C LEU A 422 18.13 12.56 28.38
N HIS A 423 19.25 12.10 28.92
CA HIS A 423 20.48 12.92 29.03
C HIS A 423 21.74 12.24 28.53
N LYS A 424 21.65 11.14 27.79
CA LYS A 424 22.83 10.31 27.50
C LYS A 424 23.68 10.72 26.30
N LYS A 425 23.13 11.45 25.29
CA LYS A 425 23.91 11.92 24.12
C LYS A 425 23.29 13.15 23.49
N THR A 426 24.12 14.12 23.08
CA THR A 426 23.71 15.18 22.15
C THR A 426 23.68 14.60 20.74
N VAL A 427 22.49 14.32 20.22
CA VAL A 427 22.28 13.86 18.85
C VAL A 427 22.00 15.08 17.97
N CYS A 428 22.66 15.16 16.81
CA CYS A 428 22.46 16.23 15.83
C CYS A 428 21.58 15.73 14.70
N ALA A 429 20.39 16.31 14.54
CA ALA A 429 19.46 15.93 13.47
C ALA A 429 20.05 16.18 12.08
N GLU A 430 20.76 17.30 11.90
CA GLU A 430 21.38 17.67 10.65
C GLU A 430 22.39 16.62 10.17
N LYS A 431 23.16 16.06 11.10
CA LYS A 431 24.11 14.99 10.80
C LYS A 431 23.38 13.70 10.39
N LEU A 432 22.31 13.32 11.10
CA LEU A 432 21.53 12.13 10.77
C LEU A 432 20.88 12.25 9.38
N ILE A 433 20.33 13.43 9.07
CA ILE A 433 19.74 13.74 7.77
C ILE A 433 20.80 13.66 6.67
N TYR A 434 21.96 14.30 6.88
CA TYR A 434 23.07 14.30 5.93
C TYR A 434 23.60 12.89 5.66
N ASP A 435 23.85 12.11 6.71
CA ASP A 435 24.34 10.73 6.59
C ASP A 435 23.33 9.86 5.81
N ARG A 436 22.03 9.98 6.09
CA ARG A 436 21.00 9.22 5.37
C ARG A 436 20.86 9.64 3.90
N ALA A 437 20.97 10.93 3.60
CA ALA A 437 20.97 11.42 2.23
C ALA A 437 22.13 10.83 1.41
N LEU A 438 23.33 10.74 2.00
CA LEU A 438 24.47 10.08 1.36
C LEU A 438 24.29 8.58 1.17
N GLU A 439 23.71 7.88 2.16
CA GLU A 439 23.39 6.46 2.05
C GLU A 439 22.43 6.19 0.88
N LEU A 440 21.33 6.94 0.82
CA LEU A 440 20.35 6.81 -0.28
C LEU A 440 20.97 7.07 -1.65
N SER A 441 21.86 8.07 -1.79
CA SER A 441 22.58 8.31 -3.05
C SER A 441 23.48 7.14 -3.45
N ARG A 442 24.12 6.45 -2.48
CA ARG A 442 24.96 5.28 -2.74
C ARG A 442 24.10 4.07 -3.13
N GLU A 443 23.00 3.84 -2.42
CA GLU A 443 22.03 2.81 -2.76
C GLU A 443 21.49 3.02 -4.18
N ALA A 444 21.09 4.25 -4.53
CA ALA A 444 20.63 4.63 -5.86
C ALA A 444 21.66 4.30 -6.95
N SER A 445 22.94 4.65 -6.72
CA SER A 445 24.01 4.33 -7.67
C SER A 445 24.17 2.82 -7.91
N SER A 446 23.90 1.99 -6.91
CA SER A 446 23.94 0.54 -7.05
C SER A 446 22.79 0.02 -7.95
N TYR A 447 21.59 0.55 -7.79
CA TYR A 447 20.44 0.22 -8.66
C TYR A 447 20.61 0.75 -10.09
N GLU A 448 21.26 1.91 -10.26
CA GLU A 448 21.61 2.45 -11.57
C GLU A 448 22.55 1.50 -12.34
N ILE A 449 23.57 0.95 -11.65
CA ILE A 449 24.48 -0.06 -12.22
C ILE A 449 23.75 -1.35 -12.62
N LEU A 450 22.71 -1.73 -11.86
CA LEU A 450 21.86 -2.88 -12.15
C LEU A 450 20.82 -2.61 -13.25
N ASN A 451 20.82 -1.40 -13.83
CA ASN A 451 19.87 -0.91 -14.84
C ASN A 451 18.41 -0.79 -14.31
N GLU A 452 18.25 -0.69 -12.99
CA GLU A 452 16.96 -0.44 -12.33
C GLU A 452 16.71 1.08 -12.17
N LYS A 453 16.57 1.79 -13.29
CA LYS A 453 16.50 3.26 -13.33
C LYS A 453 15.39 3.87 -12.49
N SER A 454 14.19 3.27 -12.48
CA SER A 454 13.04 3.76 -11.70
C SER A 454 13.31 3.72 -10.21
N HIS A 455 13.91 2.64 -9.71
CA HIS A 455 14.27 2.51 -8.30
C HIS A 455 15.42 3.45 -7.91
N ALA A 456 16.42 3.55 -8.76
CA ALA A 456 17.52 4.50 -8.60
C ALA A 456 17.01 5.95 -8.50
N LYS A 457 16.10 6.35 -9.41
CA LYS A 457 15.49 7.67 -9.42
C LYS A 457 14.77 7.99 -8.11
N MET A 458 13.94 7.08 -7.61
CA MET A 458 13.21 7.26 -6.36
C MET A 458 14.16 7.53 -5.17
N LEU A 459 15.23 6.75 -5.05
CA LEU A 459 16.23 6.92 -3.99
C LEU A 459 17.01 8.24 -4.15
N TYR A 460 17.32 8.65 -5.38
CA TYR A 460 17.94 9.95 -5.63
C TYR A 460 17.01 11.11 -5.26
N VAL A 461 15.73 11.04 -5.55
CA VAL A 461 14.73 12.05 -5.16
C VAL A 461 14.65 12.15 -3.64
N TRP A 462 14.61 11.04 -2.91
CA TRP A 462 14.60 11.06 -1.45
C TRP A 462 15.91 11.65 -0.87
N SER A 463 17.05 11.28 -1.43
CA SER A 463 18.34 11.87 -1.07
C SER A 463 18.35 13.40 -1.29
N TYR A 464 17.88 13.85 -2.46
CA TYR A 464 17.79 15.28 -2.79
C TYR A 464 16.95 16.05 -1.77
N ARG A 465 15.76 15.54 -1.42
CA ARG A 465 14.85 16.17 -0.44
C ARG A 465 15.48 16.27 0.95
N LEU A 466 16.19 15.23 1.39
CA LEU A 466 16.92 15.29 2.67
C LEU A 466 18.04 16.34 2.64
N PHE A 467 18.81 16.45 1.55
CA PHE A 467 19.78 17.53 1.41
C PHE A 467 19.10 18.91 1.37
N GLN A 468 18.01 19.04 0.64
CA GLN A 468 17.23 20.29 0.56
C GLN A 468 16.71 20.72 1.94
N SER A 469 16.28 19.77 2.78
CA SER A 469 15.82 20.07 4.14
C SER A 469 16.87 20.75 5.01
N LEU A 470 18.15 20.47 4.77
CA LEU A 470 19.27 21.11 5.49
C LEU A 470 19.50 22.56 5.06
N THR A 471 18.97 23.00 3.91
CA THR A 471 19.10 24.39 3.43
C THR A 471 17.96 25.29 3.87
N ILE A 472 16.90 24.76 4.47
CA ILE A 472 15.66 25.50 4.84
C ILE A 472 15.75 26.10 6.26
N ASP A 473 16.76 25.79 7.03
CA ASP A 473 16.86 26.18 8.44
C ASP A 473 17.01 27.68 8.70
N GLU A 474 16.38 28.16 9.79
CA GLU A 474 16.55 29.52 10.31
C GLU A 474 17.98 29.80 10.79
N LYS A 475 18.75 28.77 11.20
CA LYS A 475 20.17 28.88 11.50
C LYS A 475 20.95 28.41 10.27
N PRO A 476 21.51 29.34 9.49
CA PRO A 476 22.25 28.97 8.30
C PRO A 476 23.44 28.08 8.69
N LEU A 477 23.62 27.00 7.97
CA LEU A 477 24.85 26.20 7.97
C LEU A 477 26.06 27.11 7.65
N THR A 478 27.27 26.68 8.02
CA THR A 478 28.45 27.41 7.60
C THR A 478 28.50 27.55 6.08
N GLU A 479 29.11 28.63 5.56
CA GLU A 479 29.23 28.83 4.11
C GLU A 479 29.90 27.63 3.41
N ASN A 480 30.80 26.95 4.09
CA ASN A 480 31.48 25.77 3.59
C ASN A 480 30.51 24.57 3.50
N ASP A 481 29.65 24.36 4.53
CA ASP A 481 28.67 23.28 4.54
C ASP A 481 27.57 23.50 3.48
N GLN A 482 27.12 24.76 3.34
CA GLN A 482 26.15 25.13 2.27
C GLN A 482 26.69 24.82 0.87
N LYS A 483 27.99 25.15 0.66
CA LYS A 483 28.66 24.85 -0.61
C LYS A 483 28.77 23.35 -0.88
N ILE A 484 29.10 22.57 0.15
CA ILE A 484 29.23 21.11 0.05
C ILE A 484 27.85 20.48 -0.25
N ILE A 485 26.82 20.87 0.48
CA ILE A 485 25.46 20.36 0.28
C ILE A 485 24.94 20.75 -1.11
N GLY A 486 25.15 22.01 -1.54
CA GLY A 486 24.80 22.46 -2.89
C GLY A 486 25.45 21.60 -3.98
N GLN A 487 26.74 21.28 -3.86
CA GLN A 487 27.43 20.41 -4.80
C GLN A 487 26.86 18.96 -4.82
N PHE A 488 26.43 18.44 -3.68
CA PHE A 488 25.75 17.14 -3.64
C PHE A 488 24.37 17.20 -4.29
N MET A 489 23.60 18.24 -4.02
CA MET A 489 22.26 18.43 -4.62
C MET A 489 22.37 18.53 -6.15
N ASP A 490 23.32 19.29 -6.68
CA ASP A 490 23.53 19.42 -8.13
C ASP A 490 23.84 18.05 -8.77
N LYS A 491 24.74 17.27 -8.16
CA LYS A 491 25.09 15.93 -8.64
C LYS A 491 23.92 14.95 -8.57
N VAL A 492 23.17 14.97 -7.47
CA VAL A 492 21.99 14.10 -7.32
C VAL A 492 20.91 14.47 -8.33
N LYS A 493 20.72 15.77 -8.59
CA LYS A 493 19.79 16.25 -9.61
C LYS A 493 20.20 15.80 -11.02
N GLU A 494 21.46 15.89 -11.37
CA GLU A 494 22.00 15.38 -12.64
C GLU A 494 21.69 13.88 -12.80
N ARG A 495 21.83 13.07 -11.72
CA ARG A 495 21.51 11.64 -11.75
C ARG A 495 20.03 11.35 -11.86
N ILE A 496 19.15 12.17 -11.27
CA ILE A 496 17.70 12.08 -11.45
C ILE A 496 17.36 12.27 -12.93
N ASP A 497 17.93 13.32 -13.56
CA ASP A 497 17.74 13.64 -14.99
C ASP A 497 18.28 12.51 -15.91
N ASP A 498 19.37 11.86 -15.54
CA ASP A 498 19.95 10.73 -16.30
C ASP A 498 19.09 9.45 -16.18
N CYS A 499 18.42 9.24 -15.04
CA CYS A 499 17.47 8.13 -14.88
C CYS A 499 16.17 8.35 -15.68
N GLU A 500 15.85 9.59 -16.06
CA GLU A 500 14.70 9.93 -16.90
C GLU A 500 14.94 9.72 -18.41
N ARG A 501 16.21 9.69 -18.82
CA ARG A 501 16.63 9.41 -20.21
C ARG A 501 16.85 7.90 -20.44
#